data_7cd38ca5c35910c972228139a127a419
#
_entry.id   7cd38ca5c35910c972228139a127a419
#
_cell.length_a   1.000
_cell.length_b   1.000
_cell.length_c   1.000
_cell.angle_alpha   90.00
_cell.angle_beta   90.00
_cell.angle_gamma   90.00
#
_symmetry.space_group_name_H-M   'P 1'
#
loop_
_entity.id
_entity.type
_entity.pdbx_description
1 polymer ?
#
loop_
_entity_poly.entity_id
_entity_poly.type
_entity_poly.pdbx_seq_one_letter_code
_entity_poly.pdbx_strand_id
1 'polypeptide(L)'
;MPSGRKWLRVSSVVFDASAILALALGEHGSDMVRAARPDAIVSAVNYLEVVSKLLRVGLDEAEVLSFLGEAFPRVIPLDRSQADVAARLHAGSRELGLSYADCACLALAAERGLPVLTGDRQWTRIDVPVEVRLFR
;
A
#
# COMPACT_ATOMS: atom_id res chain seq x y z
N MET A 1 -12.37 3.63 28.54
CA MET A 1 -11.86 3.65 28.31
C MET A 1 -11.55 3.66 27.83
N PRO A 2 -11.67 3.69 27.76
CA PRO A 2 -11.20 3.74 27.35
C PRO A 2 -10.89 3.83 26.58
N SER A 3 -11.08 3.93 26.56
CA SER A 3 -10.54 4.03 25.92
C SER A 3 -9.98 4.05 25.20
N GLY A 4 -10.11 4.12 25.22
CA GLY A 4 -9.30 4.12 24.74
C GLY A 4 -9.01 3.73 23.93
N ARG A 5 -9.19 3.67 23.95
CA ARG A 5 -8.76 3.18 23.32
C ARG A 5 -8.62 3.02 22.31
N LYS A 6 -8.75 3.14 22.33
CA LYS A 6 -8.46 2.97 21.43
C LYS A 6 -8.07 3.15 20.62
N TRP A 7 -8.15 3.37 20.85
CA TRP A 7 -7.69 3.52 20.38
C TRP A 7 -7.15 3.49 19.82
N LEU A 8 -7.22 3.66 20.08
CA LEU A 8 -6.70 3.49 19.81
C LEU A 8 -6.24 3.25 19.16
N ARG A 9 -6.05 3.55 19.22
CA ARG A 9 -5.64 3.16 18.73
C ARG A 9 -5.10 2.82 17.69
N VAL A 10 -4.99 2.33 17.67
CA VAL A 10 -4.36 1.70 16.55
C VAL A 10 -4.61 2.39 15.26
N SER A 11 -3.55 2.71 14.55
CA SER A 11 -3.63 3.36 13.28
C SER A 11 -3.18 2.40 12.21
N SER A 12 -4.13 1.90 11.42
CA SER A 12 -3.76 1.16 10.22
C SER A 12 -3.13 2.10 9.20
N VAL A 13 -2.33 1.54 8.32
CA VAL A 13 -1.65 2.28 7.25
C VAL A 13 -1.71 1.43 5.99
N VAL A 14 -1.96 2.08 4.86
CA VAL A 14 -2.02 1.39 3.56
C VAL A 14 -0.61 1.36 2.98
N PHE A 15 -0.11 0.17 2.65
CA PHE A 15 1.19 0.01 2.00
C PHE A 15 1.00 -0.04 0.49
N ASP A 16 1.79 0.76 -0.24
CA ASP A 16 1.86 0.59 -1.68
C ASP A 16 2.85 -0.53 -2.03
N ALA A 17 2.98 -0.81 -3.32
CA ALA A 17 3.88 -1.88 -3.78
C ALA A 17 5.33 -1.60 -3.39
N SER A 18 5.76 -0.33 -3.42
CA SER A 18 7.16 -0.01 -3.10
C SER A 18 7.49 -0.34 -1.65
N ALA A 19 6.56 -0.11 -0.72
CA ALA A 19 6.76 -0.44 0.68
C ALA A 19 6.88 -1.96 0.87
N ILE A 20 5.99 -2.72 0.22
CA ILE A 20 6.01 -4.18 0.33
C ILE A 20 7.30 -4.74 -0.26
N LEU A 21 7.72 -4.24 -1.43
CA LEU A 21 8.94 -4.69 -2.10
C LEU A 21 10.19 -4.33 -1.29
N ALA A 22 10.21 -3.17 -0.65
CA ALA A 22 11.33 -2.78 0.19
C ALA A 22 11.52 -3.80 1.33
N LEU A 23 10.42 -4.23 1.93
CA LEU A 23 10.49 -5.25 2.99
C LEU A 23 10.93 -6.60 2.43
N ALA A 24 10.33 -7.02 1.32
CA ALA A 24 10.60 -8.34 0.74
C ALA A 24 12.04 -8.47 0.23
N LEU A 25 12.59 -7.39 -0.32
CA LEU A 25 13.92 -7.41 -0.96
C LEU A 25 15.00 -6.76 -0.11
N GLY A 26 14.67 -6.27 1.08
CA GLY A 26 15.64 -5.64 1.97
C GLY A 26 16.18 -4.32 1.41
N GLU A 27 15.34 -3.54 0.75
CA GLU A 27 15.76 -2.28 0.14
C GLU A 27 15.94 -1.19 1.19
N HIS A 28 16.49 -0.04 0.74
CA HIS A 28 16.68 1.12 1.59
C HIS A 28 15.35 1.55 2.21
N GLY A 29 15.37 1.80 3.50
CA GLY A 29 14.16 2.18 4.24
C GLY A 29 13.37 1.00 4.79
N SER A 30 13.81 -0.24 4.58
CA SER A 30 13.07 -1.43 5.00
C SER A 30 12.86 -1.50 6.52
N ASP A 31 13.73 -0.89 7.31
CA ASP A 31 13.56 -0.87 8.77
C ASP A 31 12.30 -0.11 9.16
N MET A 32 12.06 1.04 8.51
CA MET A 32 10.86 1.83 8.76
C MET A 32 9.61 1.09 8.32
N VAL A 33 9.68 0.42 7.17
CA VAL A 33 8.58 -0.40 6.66
C VAL A 33 8.28 -1.55 7.63
N ARG A 34 9.33 -2.21 8.12
CA ARG A 34 9.17 -3.32 9.06
C ARG A 34 8.48 -2.88 10.34
N ALA A 35 8.81 -1.70 10.83
CA ALA A 35 8.18 -1.15 12.04
C ALA A 35 6.68 -0.88 11.83
N ALA A 36 6.29 -0.45 10.63
CA ALA A 36 4.90 -0.16 10.32
C ALA A 36 4.07 -1.38 9.91
N ARG A 37 4.72 -2.49 9.56
CA ARG A 37 4.07 -3.67 8.99
C ARG A 37 2.93 -4.25 9.83
N PRO A 38 3.01 -4.30 11.17
CA PRO A 38 1.90 -4.90 11.94
C PRO A 38 0.55 -4.20 11.71
N ASP A 39 0.57 -2.94 11.32
CA ASP A 39 -0.65 -2.15 11.10
C ASP A 39 -1.01 -2.02 9.63
N ALA A 40 -0.33 -2.76 8.75
CA ALA A 40 -0.48 -2.60 7.32
C ALA A 40 -1.75 -3.23 6.79
N ILE A 41 -2.41 -2.53 5.87
CA ILE A 41 -3.38 -3.13 4.96
C ILE A 41 -2.92 -2.89 3.53
N VAL A 42 -3.30 -3.77 2.64
CA VAL A 42 -2.80 -3.80 1.26
C VAL A 42 -3.97 -3.98 0.31
N SER A 43 -4.00 -3.18 -0.76
CA SER A 43 -4.96 -3.42 -1.83
C SER A 43 -4.60 -4.71 -2.57
N ALA A 44 -5.59 -5.50 -2.93
CA ALA A 44 -5.38 -6.71 -3.73
C ALA A 44 -4.66 -6.41 -5.04
N VAL A 45 -4.83 -5.20 -5.59
CA VAL A 45 -4.15 -4.79 -6.82
C VAL A 45 -2.64 -4.62 -6.57
N ASN A 46 -2.26 -4.02 -5.45
CA ASN A 46 -0.84 -3.89 -5.10
C ASN A 46 -0.24 -5.24 -4.75
N TYR A 47 -1.02 -6.11 -4.11
CA TYR A 47 -0.60 -7.48 -3.84
C TYR A 47 -0.28 -8.22 -5.15
N LEU A 48 -1.18 -8.12 -6.13
CA LEU A 48 -0.97 -8.69 -7.45
C LEU A 48 0.32 -8.17 -8.07
N GLU A 49 0.53 -6.86 -8.04
CA GLU A 49 1.72 -6.23 -8.60
C GLU A 49 2.99 -6.76 -7.95
N VAL A 50 3.00 -6.87 -6.62
CA VAL A 50 4.17 -7.35 -5.87
C VAL A 50 4.46 -8.81 -6.20
N VAL A 51 3.45 -9.68 -6.16
CA VAL A 51 3.64 -11.09 -6.49
C VAL A 51 4.23 -11.21 -7.90
N SER A 52 3.64 -10.50 -8.85
CA SER A 52 4.09 -10.53 -10.24
C SER A 52 5.57 -10.14 -10.37
N LYS A 53 5.98 -9.08 -9.68
CA LYS A 53 7.37 -8.61 -9.75
C LYS A 53 8.33 -9.61 -9.11
N LEU A 54 7.96 -10.17 -7.96
CA LEU A 54 8.83 -11.13 -7.27
C LEU A 54 9.00 -12.41 -8.08
N LEU A 55 7.93 -12.90 -8.71
CA LEU A 55 8.03 -14.07 -9.57
C LEU A 55 8.88 -13.77 -10.80
N ARG A 56 8.77 -12.56 -11.33
CA ARG A 56 9.51 -12.18 -12.54
C ARG A 56 11.02 -12.11 -12.30
N VAL A 57 11.44 -11.77 -11.08
CA VAL A 57 12.87 -11.80 -10.75
C VAL A 57 13.34 -13.20 -10.35
N GLY A 58 12.50 -14.21 -10.47
CA GLY A 58 12.91 -15.61 -10.34
C GLY A 58 12.76 -16.22 -8.96
N LEU A 59 12.05 -15.56 -8.04
CA LEU A 59 11.83 -16.14 -6.72
C LEU A 59 10.81 -17.28 -6.80
N ASP A 60 10.94 -18.24 -5.89
CA ASP A 60 10.05 -19.40 -5.83
C ASP A 60 8.64 -18.98 -5.43
N GLU A 61 7.64 -19.44 -6.18
CA GLU A 61 6.26 -19.04 -5.96
C GLU A 61 5.77 -19.40 -4.56
N ALA A 62 6.03 -20.64 -4.11
CA ALA A 62 5.55 -21.08 -2.81
C ALA A 62 6.14 -20.23 -1.69
N GLU A 63 7.42 -19.87 -1.81
CA GLU A 63 8.09 -19.03 -0.82
C GLU A 63 7.52 -17.59 -0.81
N VAL A 64 7.28 -17.04 -2.00
CA VAL A 64 6.70 -15.71 -2.14
C VAL A 64 5.32 -15.65 -1.49
N LEU A 65 4.46 -16.59 -1.82
CA LEU A 65 3.09 -16.60 -1.30
C LEU A 65 3.07 -16.83 0.22
N SER A 66 3.95 -17.70 0.72
CA SER A 66 4.05 -17.95 2.15
C SER A 66 4.51 -16.71 2.90
N PHE A 67 5.56 -16.05 2.40
CA PHE A 67 6.08 -14.83 3.03
C PHE A 67 5.02 -13.74 3.07
N LEU A 68 4.38 -13.47 1.93
CA LEU A 68 3.41 -12.39 1.86
C LEU A 68 2.15 -12.71 2.67
N GLY A 69 1.73 -13.97 2.70
CA GLY A 69 0.57 -14.38 3.48
C GLY A 69 0.77 -14.16 4.97
N GLU A 70 1.98 -14.39 5.47
CA GLU A 70 2.30 -14.16 6.87
C GLU A 70 2.54 -12.68 7.17
N ALA A 71 3.27 -12.01 6.29
CA ALA A 71 3.63 -10.61 6.53
C ALA A 71 2.44 -9.67 6.37
N PHE A 72 1.54 -9.96 5.44
CA PHE A 72 0.42 -9.08 5.09
C PHE A 72 -0.90 -9.84 5.04
N PRO A 73 -1.45 -10.19 6.21
CA PRO A 73 -2.70 -10.96 6.25
C PRO A 73 -3.94 -10.14 5.85
N ARG A 74 -3.82 -8.80 5.83
CA ARG A 74 -4.95 -7.92 5.57
C ARG A 74 -4.90 -7.37 4.17
N VAL A 75 -5.23 -8.21 3.19
CA VAL A 75 -5.33 -7.82 1.78
C VAL A 75 -6.80 -7.54 1.48
N ILE A 76 -7.09 -6.34 1.00
CA ILE A 76 -8.45 -5.84 0.82
C ILE A 76 -8.83 -5.91 -0.66
N PRO A 77 -9.93 -6.57 -1.00
CA PRO A 77 -10.37 -6.64 -2.40
C PRO A 77 -10.68 -5.26 -2.96
N LEU A 78 -10.44 -5.10 -4.25
CA LEU A 78 -10.85 -3.91 -4.99
C LEU A 78 -12.33 -4.09 -5.36
N ASP A 79 -13.19 -3.25 -4.83
CA ASP A 79 -14.61 -3.29 -5.18
C ASP A 79 -14.94 -2.17 -6.17
N ARG A 80 -16.20 -2.12 -6.58
CA ARG A 80 -16.63 -1.15 -7.59
C ARG A 80 -16.47 0.28 -7.10
N SER A 81 -16.79 0.55 -5.84
CA SER A 81 -16.65 1.87 -5.26
C SER A 81 -15.21 2.37 -5.29
N GLN A 82 -14.28 1.50 -4.89
CA GLN A 82 -12.85 1.83 -4.96
C GLN A 82 -12.39 2.02 -6.40
N ALA A 83 -12.89 1.21 -7.32
CA ALA A 83 -12.54 1.34 -8.73
C ALA A 83 -12.98 2.69 -9.31
N ASP A 84 -14.17 3.15 -8.93
CA ASP A 84 -14.65 4.45 -9.37
C ASP A 84 -13.75 5.59 -8.86
N VAL A 85 -13.35 5.54 -7.60
CA VAL A 85 -12.44 6.54 -7.02
C VAL A 85 -11.08 6.47 -7.72
N ALA A 86 -10.55 5.25 -7.91
CA ALA A 86 -9.26 5.07 -8.58
C ALA A 86 -9.29 5.61 -10.01
N ALA A 87 -10.40 5.39 -10.72
CA ALA A 87 -10.53 5.89 -12.09
C ALA A 87 -10.51 7.42 -12.14
N ARG A 88 -11.18 8.07 -11.20
CA ARG A 88 -11.14 9.54 -11.12
C ARG A 88 -9.75 10.05 -10.81
N LEU A 89 -9.04 9.40 -9.88
CA LEU A 89 -7.66 9.76 -9.56
C LEU A 89 -6.76 9.59 -10.77
N HIS A 90 -6.91 8.49 -11.47
CA HIS A 90 -6.09 8.22 -12.66
C HIS A 90 -6.32 9.26 -13.75
N ALA A 91 -7.57 9.62 -14.00
CA ALA A 91 -7.91 10.62 -15.01
C ALA A 91 -7.39 12.01 -14.62
N GLY A 92 -7.38 12.34 -13.33
CA GLY A 92 -6.97 13.66 -12.85
C GLY A 92 -5.49 13.82 -12.58
N SER A 93 -4.69 12.76 -12.69
CA SER A 93 -3.28 12.80 -12.32
C SER A 93 -2.33 12.42 -13.46
N ARG A 94 -2.68 12.79 -14.70
CA ARG A 94 -1.90 12.41 -15.87
C ARG A 94 -0.45 12.86 -15.78
N GLU A 95 -0.21 14.07 -15.25
CA GLU A 95 1.12 14.63 -15.17
C GLU A 95 2.05 13.86 -14.27
N LEU A 96 1.50 13.17 -13.26
CA LEU A 96 2.29 12.40 -12.32
C LEU A 96 2.53 10.96 -12.78
N GLY A 97 1.86 10.54 -13.85
CA GLY A 97 2.03 9.21 -14.40
C GLY A 97 1.66 8.08 -13.46
N LEU A 98 0.64 8.27 -12.61
CA LEU A 98 0.22 7.23 -11.68
C LEU A 98 -0.33 6.03 -12.45
N SER A 99 0.07 4.83 -12.02
CA SER A 99 -0.45 3.59 -12.56
C SER A 99 -1.83 3.29 -11.99
N TYR A 100 -2.52 2.33 -12.57
CA TYR A 100 -3.78 1.84 -12.01
C TYR A 100 -3.57 1.30 -10.59
N ALA A 101 -2.45 0.62 -10.35
CA ALA A 101 -2.16 0.09 -9.03
C ALA A 101 -1.92 1.21 -8.01
N ASP A 102 -1.23 2.28 -8.40
CA ASP A 102 -1.05 3.46 -7.55
C ASP A 102 -2.42 4.03 -7.17
N CYS A 103 -3.29 4.17 -8.15
CA CYS A 103 -4.62 4.74 -7.93
C CYS A 103 -5.50 3.83 -7.07
N ALA A 104 -5.36 2.52 -7.20
CA ALA A 104 -6.08 1.57 -6.35
C ALA A 104 -5.65 1.69 -4.90
N CYS A 105 -4.34 1.86 -4.66
CA CYS A 105 -3.81 2.06 -3.32
C CYS A 105 -4.37 3.33 -2.69
N LEU A 106 -4.32 4.44 -3.44
CA LEU A 106 -4.82 5.72 -2.96
C LEU A 106 -6.33 5.70 -2.73
N ALA A 107 -7.07 5.00 -3.58
CA ALA A 107 -8.52 4.87 -3.41
C ALA A 107 -8.87 4.12 -2.13
N LEU A 108 -8.14 3.05 -1.81
CA LEU A 108 -8.35 2.32 -0.57
C LEU A 108 -8.06 3.22 0.63
N ALA A 109 -6.95 3.95 0.58
CA ALA A 109 -6.57 4.84 1.67
C ALA A 109 -7.62 5.96 1.86
N ALA A 110 -8.08 6.56 0.78
CA ALA A 110 -9.09 7.61 0.83
C ALA A 110 -10.41 7.09 1.40
N GLU A 111 -10.85 5.92 0.95
CA GLU A 111 -12.10 5.32 1.42
C GLU A 111 -12.06 5.04 2.92
N ARG A 112 -10.91 4.62 3.42
CA ARG A 112 -10.75 4.23 4.83
C ARG A 112 -10.28 5.38 5.71
N GLY A 113 -9.95 6.53 5.14
CA GLY A 113 -9.42 7.64 5.91
C GLY A 113 -8.07 7.32 6.53
N LEU A 114 -7.24 6.54 5.85
CA LEU A 114 -5.95 6.07 6.36
C LEU A 114 -4.80 6.70 5.60
N PRO A 115 -3.64 6.83 6.25
CA PRO A 115 -2.43 7.25 5.55
C PRO A 115 -1.90 6.13 4.66
N VAL A 116 -1.07 6.52 3.70
CA VAL A 116 -0.37 5.57 2.82
C VAL A 116 1.13 5.68 3.08
N LEU A 117 1.82 4.53 3.09
CA LEU A 117 3.26 4.45 3.20
C LEU A 117 3.83 4.10 1.83
N THR A 118 4.69 4.95 1.31
CA THR A 118 5.27 4.81 -0.04
C THR A 118 6.71 5.28 -0.07
N GLY A 119 7.48 4.77 -1.03
CA GLY A 119 8.81 5.29 -1.33
C GLY A 119 8.81 6.28 -2.49
N ASP A 120 7.66 6.55 -3.09
CA ASP A 120 7.56 7.43 -4.25
C ASP A 120 7.29 8.87 -3.79
N ARG A 121 8.32 9.71 -3.90
CA ARG A 121 8.25 11.10 -3.44
C ARG A 121 7.26 11.94 -4.23
N GLN A 122 6.90 11.53 -5.44
CA GLN A 122 5.92 12.27 -6.24
C GLN A 122 4.53 12.23 -5.63
N TRP A 123 4.24 11.23 -4.81
CA TRP A 123 2.94 11.11 -4.17
C TRP A 123 2.64 12.26 -3.21
N THR A 124 3.67 12.96 -2.71
CA THR A 124 3.45 14.13 -1.85
C THR A 124 2.85 15.30 -2.62
N ARG A 125 2.85 15.22 -3.96
CA ARG A 125 2.32 16.26 -4.84
C ARG A 125 0.93 15.97 -5.36
N ILE A 126 0.33 14.85 -4.93
CA ILE A 126 -1.00 14.46 -5.38
C ILE A 126 -2.04 15.23 -4.59
N ASP A 127 -3.02 15.79 -5.30
CA ASP A 127 -4.12 16.50 -4.67
C ASP A 127 -5.25 15.52 -4.35
N VAL A 128 -5.09 14.79 -3.25
CA VAL A 128 -6.10 13.85 -2.75
C VAL A 128 -6.13 13.95 -1.22
N PRO A 129 -7.26 13.65 -0.60
CA PRO A 129 -7.38 13.74 0.86
C PRO A 129 -6.78 12.52 1.54
N VAL A 130 -5.50 12.25 1.28
CA VAL A 130 -4.77 11.11 1.85
C VAL A 130 -3.45 11.63 2.39
N GLU A 131 -3.14 11.29 3.63
CA GLU A 131 -1.83 11.60 4.19
C GLU A 131 -0.81 10.65 3.58
N VAL A 132 0.26 11.21 3.00
CA VAL A 132 1.35 10.42 2.41
C VAL A 132 2.53 10.41 3.36
N ARG A 133 2.99 9.22 3.72
CA ARG A 133 4.17 9.02 4.57
C ARG A 133 5.24 8.34 3.72
N LEU A 134 6.43 8.95 3.70
CA LEU A 134 7.56 8.39 2.96
C LEU A 134 8.42 7.55 3.89
N PHE A 135 8.90 6.39 3.42
CA PHE A 135 9.81 5.56 4.20
C PHE A 135 11.28 5.70 3.73
N ARG A 136 11.52 6.49 2.68
CA ARG A 136 12.87 6.76 2.21
C ARG A 136 12.93 8.05 1.41
#